data_04059464068a8665c4a08eaf513060eb
#
_entry.id   04059464068a8665c4a08eaf513060eb
#
_cell.length_a   1.000
_cell.length_b   1.000
_cell.length_c   1.000
_cell.angle_alpha   90.00
_cell.angle_beta   90.00
_cell.angle_gamma   90.00
#
_symmetry.space_group_name_H-M   'P 1'
#
loop_
_entity.id
_entity.type
_entity.pdbx_description
1 polymer ?
#
loop_
_entity_poly.entity_id
_entity_poly.type
_entity_poly.pdbx_seq_one_letter_code
_entity_poly.pdbx_strand_id
1 'polypeptide(L)'
;NKTPFTLTNVDTRQVSDKSAILNGNIYGPSVYPTATFVAAAAFDKRSDRLYYIPMRMNELRWVDVNEKGETVNFYSIKSPLLFAETGADESRNVTRMVIAADGDGYALTNDGNHLYHFTTGKKPVITDLGALIDDESNKGISIHNKCTSWGGDMVADAFGKLYVITAGRNIFVVDIDTRIATFKGQINN
;
A
#
# COMPACT_ATOMS: atom_id res chain seq x y z
N ASN A 1 10.11 21.79 6.72
CA ASN A 1 10.59 20.66 7.54
C ASN A 1 10.85 19.46 6.63
N LYS A 2 12.12 19.11 6.48
CA LYS A 2 12.50 17.88 5.76
C LYS A 2 12.27 16.73 6.73
N THR A 3 11.25 15.91 6.50
CA THR A 3 11.07 14.71 7.29
C THR A 3 12.01 13.63 6.74
N PRO A 4 13.02 13.20 7.48
CA PRO A 4 13.96 12.19 7.01
C PRO A 4 13.25 10.82 6.96
N PHE A 5 13.61 10.03 5.97
CA PHE A 5 13.36 8.61 5.98
C PHE A 5 14.36 7.95 6.92
N THR A 6 13.87 7.14 7.84
CA THR A 6 14.73 6.23 8.62
C THR A 6 14.39 4.82 8.21
N LEU A 7 15.40 4.03 7.91
CA LEU A 7 15.28 2.60 7.69
C LEU A 7 15.83 1.88 8.90
N THR A 8 15.08 0.92 9.42
CA THR A 8 15.52 0.05 10.49
C THR A 8 15.85 -1.32 9.91
N ASN A 9 17.07 -1.76 10.07
CA ASN A 9 17.43 -3.14 9.77
C ASN A 9 16.78 -4.06 10.82
N VAL A 10 15.92 -4.96 10.37
CA VAL A 10 15.11 -5.82 11.24
C VAL A 10 15.99 -6.80 12.03
N ASP A 11 17.05 -7.29 11.41
CA ASP A 11 17.94 -8.29 12.03
C ASP A 11 18.86 -7.67 13.07
N THR A 12 19.43 -6.51 12.78
CA THR A 12 20.37 -5.83 13.68
C THR A 12 19.72 -4.80 14.59
N ARG A 13 18.47 -4.43 14.33
CA ARG A 13 17.72 -3.33 14.98
C ARG A 13 18.42 -1.97 14.90
N GLN A 14 19.36 -1.83 13.99
CA GLN A 14 20.02 -0.56 13.76
C GLN A 14 19.15 0.34 12.90
N VAL A 15 19.02 1.59 13.31
CA VAL A 15 18.33 2.64 12.57
C VAL A 15 19.36 3.41 11.75
N SER A 16 19.06 3.67 10.49
CA SER A 16 19.90 4.50 9.64
C SER A 16 19.93 5.94 10.16
N ASP A 17 21.10 6.44 10.51
CA ASP A 17 21.32 7.83 10.95
C ASP A 17 21.29 8.84 9.79
N LYS A 18 21.25 8.35 8.55
CA LYS A 18 21.29 9.22 7.40
C LYS A 18 19.87 9.59 6.99
N SER A 19 19.53 10.87 7.20
CA SER A 19 18.43 11.48 6.45
C SER A 19 18.78 11.37 4.97
N ALA A 20 18.09 10.50 4.25
CA ALA A 20 18.32 10.33 2.84
C ALA A 20 17.97 11.63 2.10
N ILE A 21 19.00 12.32 1.62
CA ILE A 21 18.83 13.33 0.60
C ILE A 21 18.66 12.55 -0.70
N LEU A 22 17.42 12.35 -1.10
CA LEU A 22 17.12 11.65 -2.32
C LEU A 22 17.39 12.58 -3.50
N ASN A 23 18.25 12.13 -4.39
CA ASN A 23 18.57 12.85 -5.60
C ASN A 23 17.45 12.72 -6.61
N GLY A 24 16.73 13.81 -6.77
CA GLY A 24 15.89 14.02 -7.93
C GLY A 24 14.58 13.23 -7.95
N ASN A 25 13.61 13.88 -8.52
CA ASN A 25 12.34 13.30 -8.91
C ASN A 25 12.28 13.24 -10.42
N ILE A 26 12.31 12.06 -11.00
CA ILE A 26 12.33 11.90 -12.45
C ILE A 26 10.92 12.09 -13.04
N TYR A 27 9.84 11.98 -12.23
CA TYR A 27 8.47 11.93 -12.74
C TYR A 27 7.49 12.93 -12.12
N GLY A 28 7.92 13.87 -11.29
CA GLY A 28 7.00 14.82 -10.69
C GLY A 28 7.66 15.99 -9.94
N PRO A 29 6.89 16.97 -9.52
CA PRO A 29 7.39 18.22 -8.93
C PRO A 29 7.79 18.10 -7.44
N SER A 30 7.58 16.94 -6.81
CA SER A 30 7.88 16.78 -5.39
C SER A 30 9.36 16.51 -5.16
N VAL A 31 9.98 17.39 -4.41
CA VAL A 31 11.41 17.29 -4.04
C VAL A 31 11.61 16.41 -2.80
N TYR A 32 10.51 16.02 -2.13
CA TYR A 32 10.54 15.29 -0.87
C TYR A 32 9.85 13.95 -0.98
N PRO A 33 10.44 12.89 -0.41
CA PRO A 33 9.86 11.55 -0.46
C PRO A 33 8.55 11.42 0.34
N THR A 34 8.38 12.20 1.38
CA THR A 34 7.16 12.22 2.18
C THR A 34 6.55 13.60 2.21
N ALA A 35 5.24 13.69 2.04
CA ALA A 35 4.52 14.97 2.12
C ALA A 35 3.35 14.92 3.10
N THR A 36 2.75 13.76 3.31
CA THR A 36 1.63 13.50 4.22
C THR A 36 1.86 12.19 4.95
N PHE A 37 0.88 11.76 5.74
CA PHE A 37 0.90 10.45 6.38
C PHE A 37 0.92 9.33 5.34
N VAL A 38 1.70 8.29 5.61
CA VAL A 38 1.77 7.08 4.81
C VAL A 38 1.20 5.94 5.63
N ALA A 39 0.11 5.34 5.17
CA ALA A 39 -0.50 4.19 5.79
C ALA A 39 -0.26 2.91 4.98
N ALA A 40 0.03 3.03 3.69
CA ALA A 40 0.23 1.92 2.78
C ALA A 40 1.64 1.95 2.19
N ALA A 41 2.40 0.89 2.43
CA ALA A 41 3.73 0.69 1.85
C ALA A 41 4.01 -0.79 1.62
N ALA A 42 4.76 -1.10 0.55
CA ALA A 42 5.17 -2.45 0.22
C ALA A 42 6.58 -2.48 -0.35
N PHE A 43 7.38 -3.45 0.08
CA PHE A 43 8.74 -3.64 -0.39
C PHE A 43 8.82 -4.70 -1.48
N ASP A 44 9.31 -4.31 -2.66
CA ASP A 44 9.64 -5.24 -3.73
C ASP A 44 11.10 -5.69 -3.59
N LYS A 45 11.28 -6.88 -3.05
CA LYS A 45 12.60 -7.50 -2.85
C LYS A 45 13.37 -7.78 -4.16
N ARG A 46 12.67 -7.90 -5.29
CA ARG A 46 13.29 -8.21 -6.58
C ARG A 46 14.01 -7.01 -7.18
N SER A 47 13.50 -5.82 -6.91
CA SER A 47 14.03 -4.56 -7.43
C SER A 47 14.63 -3.66 -6.34
N ASP A 48 14.61 -4.11 -5.09
CA ASP A 48 15.03 -3.35 -3.91
C ASP A 48 14.34 -1.98 -3.83
N ARG A 49 13.01 -2.00 -3.97
CA ARG A 49 12.17 -0.81 -3.99
C ARG A 49 11.11 -0.83 -2.90
N LEU A 50 10.99 0.26 -2.18
CA LEU A 50 9.86 0.51 -1.30
C LEU A 50 8.84 1.38 -2.02
N TYR A 51 7.69 0.81 -2.34
CA TYR A 51 6.53 1.52 -2.90
C TYR A 51 5.63 2.01 -1.77
N TYR A 52 5.01 3.18 -1.94
CA TYR A 52 4.03 3.72 -0.99
C TYR A 52 3.10 4.74 -1.65
N ILE A 53 1.91 4.88 -1.07
CA ILE A 53 0.92 5.89 -1.48
C ILE A 53 0.66 6.79 -0.27
N PRO A 54 1.11 8.06 -0.31
CA PRO A 54 0.78 9.01 0.74
C PRO A 54 -0.72 9.28 0.77
N MET A 55 -1.32 9.27 1.96
CA MET A 55 -2.73 9.60 2.12
C MET A 55 -3.03 11.01 1.59
N ARG A 56 -4.20 11.20 1.00
CA ARG A 56 -4.68 12.48 0.46
C ARG A 56 -3.84 13.02 -0.72
N MET A 57 -3.06 12.16 -1.35
CA MET A 57 -2.27 12.49 -2.54
C MET A 57 -2.57 11.51 -3.67
N ASN A 58 -2.66 12.05 -4.88
CA ASN A 58 -2.89 11.22 -6.08
C ASN A 58 -1.58 10.72 -6.71
N GLU A 59 -0.68 10.22 -5.87
CA GLU A 59 0.65 9.81 -6.29
C GLU A 59 1.00 8.42 -5.75
N LEU A 60 1.49 7.56 -6.64
CA LEU A 60 2.30 6.40 -6.25
C LEU A 60 3.75 6.83 -6.20
N ARG A 61 4.41 6.56 -5.11
CA ARG A 61 5.81 6.90 -4.87
C ARG A 61 6.63 5.66 -4.59
N TRP A 62 7.92 5.72 -4.91
CA TRP A 62 8.85 4.68 -4.51
C TRP A 62 10.25 5.24 -4.30
N VAL A 63 11.02 4.51 -3.51
CA VAL A 63 12.44 4.74 -3.29
C VAL A 63 13.21 3.48 -3.63
N ASP A 64 14.34 3.65 -4.32
CA ASP A 64 15.31 2.58 -4.46
C ASP A 64 16.10 2.44 -3.15
N VAL A 65 16.35 1.22 -2.74
CA VAL A 65 17.13 0.88 -1.53
C VAL A 65 18.37 0.12 -2.00
N ASN A 66 19.54 0.53 -1.55
CA ASN A 66 20.77 -0.18 -1.91
C ASN A 66 21.02 -1.39 -0.97
N GLU A 67 22.05 -2.18 -1.27
CA GLU A 67 22.43 -3.36 -0.47
C GLU A 67 22.75 -3.05 1.01
N LYS A 68 23.05 -1.78 1.32
CA LYS A 68 23.27 -1.33 2.70
C LYS A 68 21.97 -0.90 3.40
N GLY A 69 20.82 -1.02 2.72
CA GLY A 69 19.55 -0.53 3.23
C GLY A 69 19.41 0.99 3.21
N GLU A 70 20.26 1.69 2.46
CA GLU A 70 20.17 3.15 2.30
C GLU A 70 19.28 3.49 1.12
N THR A 71 18.43 4.52 1.26
CA THR A 71 17.63 5.05 0.14
C THR A 71 18.52 5.84 -0.80
N VAL A 72 18.41 5.56 -2.11
CA VAL A 72 19.30 6.13 -3.13
C VAL A 72 18.57 7.13 -4.02
N ASN A 73 17.44 6.71 -4.57
CA ASN A 73 16.64 7.52 -5.50
C ASN A 73 15.19 7.57 -5.06
N PHE A 74 14.54 8.68 -5.38
CA PHE A 74 13.12 8.89 -5.12
C PHE A 74 12.38 9.15 -6.44
N TYR A 75 11.24 8.53 -6.58
CA TYR A 75 10.37 8.66 -7.75
C TYR A 75 8.92 8.86 -7.34
N SER A 76 8.15 9.52 -8.19
CA SER A 76 6.71 9.60 -8.06
C SER A 76 6.02 9.63 -9.41
N ILE A 77 4.82 9.10 -9.46
CA ILE A 77 3.91 9.18 -10.60
C ILE A 77 2.53 9.62 -10.11
N LYS A 78 1.98 10.65 -10.76
CA LYS A 78 0.59 11.06 -10.53
C LYS A 78 -0.36 10.19 -11.31
N SER A 79 -1.49 9.86 -10.67
CA SER A 79 -2.58 9.14 -11.34
C SER A 79 -3.92 9.76 -10.97
N PRO A 80 -4.78 10.03 -11.95
CA PRO A 80 -6.14 10.50 -11.67
C PRO A 80 -7.02 9.43 -11.02
N LEU A 81 -6.59 8.16 -11.01
CA LEU A 81 -7.27 7.06 -10.34
C LEU A 81 -7.09 7.14 -8.82
N LEU A 82 -5.96 7.68 -8.34
CA LEU A 82 -5.70 7.91 -6.93
C LEU A 82 -6.30 9.24 -6.50
N PHE A 83 -6.96 9.26 -5.35
CA PHE A 83 -7.67 10.44 -4.89
C PHE A 83 -6.81 11.33 -4.01
N ALA A 84 -6.82 12.63 -4.34
CA ALA A 84 -6.28 13.68 -3.49
C ALA A 84 -7.45 14.35 -2.74
N GLU A 85 -7.77 13.85 -1.56
CA GLU A 85 -8.85 14.41 -0.77
C GLU A 85 -8.36 15.39 0.29
N THR A 86 -9.05 16.52 0.41
CA THR A 86 -8.73 17.58 1.37
C THR A 86 -9.66 17.57 2.59
N GLY A 87 -10.68 16.71 2.59
CA GLY A 87 -11.71 16.64 3.63
C GLY A 87 -11.40 15.66 4.77
N ALA A 88 -12.37 15.53 5.66
CA ALA A 88 -12.34 14.60 6.78
C ALA A 88 -12.73 13.16 6.40
N ASP A 89 -13.11 12.93 5.13
CA ASP A 89 -13.44 11.60 4.64
C ASP A 89 -12.17 10.80 4.36
N GLU A 90 -12.02 9.71 5.07
CA GLU A 90 -10.87 8.80 4.97
C GLU A 90 -11.19 7.53 4.16
N SER A 91 -12.40 7.41 3.61
CA SER A 91 -12.87 6.21 2.92
C SER A 91 -11.94 5.82 1.77
N ARG A 92 -11.54 6.79 0.97
CA ARG A 92 -10.76 6.61 -0.26
C ARG A 92 -9.25 6.66 -0.05
N ASN A 93 -8.76 6.88 1.17
CA ASN A 93 -7.33 6.78 1.45
C ASN A 93 -6.87 5.33 1.23
N VAL A 94 -5.77 5.17 0.51
CA VAL A 94 -5.10 3.87 0.41
C VAL A 94 -4.39 3.60 1.75
N THR A 95 -4.80 2.52 2.41
CA THR A 95 -4.28 2.16 3.73
C THR A 95 -3.59 0.80 3.78
N ARG A 96 -3.68 0.03 2.71
CA ARG A 96 -3.12 -1.32 2.62
C ARG A 96 -2.43 -1.50 1.28
N MET A 97 -1.27 -2.13 1.28
CA MET A 97 -0.50 -2.37 0.07
C MET A 97 0.39 -3.60 0.22
N VAL A 98 0.55 -4.34 -0.87
CA VAL A 98 1.44 -5.50 -0.93
C VAL A 98 2.04 -5.63 -2.33
N ILE A 99 3.23 -6.23 -2.44
CA ILE A 99 3.76 -6.78 -3.67
C ILE A 99 3.45 -8.27 -3.68
N ALA A 100 2.70 -8.71 -4.68
CA ALA A 100 2.25 -10.09 -4.78
C ALA A 100 3.28 -10.99 -5.53
N ALA A 101 2.98 -12.27 -5.63
CA ALA A 101 3.88 -13.27 -6.22
C ALA A 101 4.10 -13.08 -7.72
N ASP A 102 3.13 -12.49 -8.43
CA ASP A 102 3.26 -12.09 -9.84
C ASP A 102 4.29 -10.97 -10.04
N GLY A 103 4.62 -10.30 -8.95
CA GLY A 103 5.60 -9.23 -8.90
C GLY A 103 5.02 -7.86 -9.07
N ASP A 104 3.75 -7.74 -9.20
CA ASP A 104 3.03 -6.48 -9.25
C ASP A 104 2.52 -6.07 -7.87
N GLY A 105 2.16 -4.81 -7.74
CA GLY A 105 1.65 -4.26 -6.50
C GLY A 105 0.13 -4.18 -6.49
N TYR A 106 -0.44 -4.41 -5.31
CA TYR A 106 -1.86 -4.24 -5.05
C TYR A 106 -2.05 -3.30 -3.88
N ALA A 107 -2.98 -2.36 -4.02
CA ALA A 107 -3.26 -1.36 -3.01
C ALA A 107 -4.78 -1.20 -2.82
N LEU A 108 -5.23 -1.13 -1.58
CA LEU A 108 -6.65 -1.13 -1.25
C LEU A 108 -7.02 0.12 -0.47
N THR A 109 -8.13 0.75 -0.87
CA THR A 109 -8.71 1.87 -0.12
C THR A 109 -9.30 1.40 1.21
N ASN A 110 -9.47 2.36 2.10
CA ASN A 110 -9.96 2.12 3.45
C ASN A 110 -11.35 1.48 3.45
N ASP A 111 -12.22 1.94 2.55
CA ASP A 111 -13.59 1.46 2.38
C ASP A 111 -13.72 0.17 1.53
N GLY A 112 -12.62 -0.31 0.94
CA GLY A 112 -12.63 -1.49 0.07
C GLY A 112 -13.24 -1.27 -1.31
N ASN A 113 -13.56 -0.02 -1.68
CA ASN A 113 -14.23 0.29 -2.95
C ASN A 113 -13.27 0.39 -4.15
N HIS A 114 -11.96 0.48 -3.89
CA HIS A 114 -10.97 0.52 -4.96
C HIS A 114 -9.81 -0.40 -4.61
N LEU A 115 -9.68 -1.49 -5.36
CA LEU A 115 -8.48 -2.32 -5.42
C LEU A 115 -7.66 -1.87 -6.60
N TYR A 116 -6.55 -1.21 -6.34
CA TYR A 116 -5.60 -0.81 -7.37
C TYR A 116 -4.58 -1.91 -7.62
N HIS A 117 -4.29 -2.14 -8.89
CA HIS A 117 -3.13 -2.90 -9.36
C HIS A 117 -2.11 -1.91 -9.91
N PHE A 118 -0.83 -2.12 -9.65
CA PHE A 118 0.24 -1.35 -10.30
C PHE A 118 1.43 -2.23 -10.65
N THR A 119 1.99 -1.98 -11.85
CA THR A 119 3.20 -2.67 -12.27
C THR A 119 4.41 -2.11 -11.55
N THR A 120 5.40 -2.96 -11.24
CA THR A 120 6.62 -2.58 -10.50
C THR A 120 7.81 -2.24 -11.40
N GLY A 121 7.61 -2.14 -12.70
CA GLY A 121 8.65 -1.83 -13.67
C GLY A 121 9.24 -0.41 -13.56
N LYS A 122 10.05 -0.04 -14.54
CA LYS A 122 10.68 1.31 -14.60
C LYS A 122 9.66 2.45 -14.66
N LYS A 123 8.49 2.20 -15.22
CA LYS A 123 7.39 3.16 -15.33
C LYS A 123 6.11 2.45 -14.88
N PRO A 124 5.76 2.52 -13.60
CA PRO A 124 4.54 1.90 -13.09
C PRO A 124 3.30 2.37 -13.83
N VAL A 125 2.40 1.44 -14.10
CA VAL A 125 1.06 1.69 -14.63
C VAL A 125 0.08 1.31 -13.55
N ILE A 126 -0.86 2.19 -13.24
CA ILE A 126 -1.88 1.99 -12.22
C ILE A 126 -3.20 1.70 -12.91
N THR A 127 -3.88 0.66 -12.45
CA THR A 127 -5.21 0.25 -12.92
C THR A 127 -6.12 0.12 -11.70
N ASP A 128 -7.32 0.65 -11.78
CA ASP A 128 -8.36 0.40 -10.78
C ASP A 128 -9.15 -0.84 -11.19
N LEU A 129 -9.05 -1.90 -10.39
CA LEU A 129 -9.78 -3.15 -10.61
C LEU A 129 -11.24 -3.03 -10.12
N GLY A 130 -11.56 -2.00 -9.34
CA GLY A 130 -12.88 -1.73 -8.77
C GLY A 130 -13.05 -2.21 -7.34
N ALA A 131 -14.30 -2.21 -6.87
CA ALA A 131 -14.65 -2.58 -5.50
C ALA A 131 -14.44 -4.07 -5.21
N LEU A 132 -14.06 -4.38 -3.98
CA LEU A 132 -14.19 -5.73 -3.46
C LEU A 132 -15.67 -6.10 -3.35
N ILE A 133 -15.96 -7.39 -3.36
CA ILE A 133 -17.31 -7.94 -3.29
C ILE A 133 -17.36 -8.86 -2.08
N ASP A 134 -18.27 -8.59 -1.15
CA ASP A 134 -18.48 -9.48 -0.02
C ASP A 134 -19.00 -10.85 -0.49
N ASP A 135 -18.35 -11.91 -0.03
CA ASP A 135 -18.83 -13.28 -0.28
C ASP A 135 -20.15 -13.53 0.48
N GLU A 136 -21.10 -14.20 -0.15
CA GLU A 136 -22.39 -14.51 0.44
C GLU A 136 -22.27 -15.31 1.76
N SER A 137 -21.20 -16.10 1.89
CA SER A 137 -20.91 -16.88 3.11
C SER A 137 -20.47 -16.03 4.31
N ASN A 138 -20.18 -14.73 4.13
CA ASN A 138 -19.70 -13.84 5.20
C ASN A 138 -20.75 -13.57 6.29
N LYS A 139 -22.02 -13.93 6.08
CA LYS A 139 -23.11 -13.79 7.07
C LYS A 139 -23.24 -12.38 7.64
N GLY A 140 -23.09 -11.36 6.78
CA GLY A 140 -23.21 -9.96 7.15
C GLY A 140 -21.93 -9.31 7.68
N ILE A 141 -20.81 -10.04 7.74
CA ILE A 141 -19.50 -9.45 8.02
C ILE A 141 -18.94 -8.88 6.70
N SER A 142 -18.88 -7.56 6.61
CA SER A 142 -18.51 -6.87 5.37
C SER A 142 -17.10 -6.30 5.42
N ILE A 143 -16.35 -6.45 4.30
CA ILE A 143 -15.06 -5.80 4.11
C ILE A 143 -15.20 -4.26 4.05
N HIS A 144 -16.38 -3.75 3.73
CA HIS A 144 -16.67 -2.32 3.62
C HIS A 144 -17.07 -1.65 4.93
N ASN A 145 -17.29 -2.43 6.00
CA ASN A 145 -17.79 -1.90 7.27
C ASN A 145 -16.78 -0.95 7.92
N LYS A 146 -17.16 0.32 8.06
CA LYS A 146 -16.31 1.36 8.63
C LYS A 146 -15.78 1.03 10.02
N CYS A 147 -16.59 0.43 10.85
CA CYS A 147 -16.24 0.18 12.27
C CYS A 147 -15.33 -1.02 12.48
N THR A 148 -15.39 -2.01 11.58
CA THR A 148 -14.72 -3.30 11.77
C THR A 148 -13.69 -3.65 10.71
N SER A 149 -13.75 -3.01 9.55
CA SER A 149 -12.96 -3.42 8.39
C SER A 149 -12.05 -2.33 7.83
N TRP A 150 -12.16 -1.09 8.28
CA TRP A 150 -11.24 -0.05 7.88
C TRP A 150 -9.89 -0.19 8.59
N GLY A 151 -8.82 0.30 7.95
CA GLY A 151 -7.45 0.19 8.44
C GLY A 151 -6.90 -1.24 8.39
N GLY A 152 -5.79 -1.44 9.05
CA GLY A 152 -5.10 -2.73 9.08
C GLY A 152 -4.03 -2.86 8.01
N ASP A 153 -3.79 -4.10 7.55
CA ASP A 153 -2.72 -4.41 6.61
C ASP A 153 -3.16 -5.47 5.60
N MET A 154 -2.33 -5.72 4.59
CA MET A 154 -2.58 -6.70 3.55
C MET A 154 -1.29 -7.46 3.20
N VAL A 155 -1.41 -8.77 3.06
CA VAL A 155 -0.33 -9.63 2.59
C VAL A 155 -0.83 -10.50 1.42
N ALA A 156 0.11 -11.02 0.63
CA ALA A 156 -0.21 -11.92 -0.49
C ALA A 156 0.45 -13.29 -0.28
N ASP A 157 -0.20 -14.34 -0.75
CA ASP A 157 0.41 -15.65 -0.83
C ASP A 157 1.08 -15.89 -2.21
N ALA A 158 1.70 -17.07 -2.37
CA ALA A 158 2.35 -17.45 -3.61
C ALA A 158 1.35 -17.87 -4.73
N PHE A 159 0.05 -17.91 -4.43
CA PHE A 159 -0.99 -18.43 -5.32
C PHE A 159 -1.93 -17.34 -5.86
N GLY A 160 -1.60 -16.06 -5.65
CA GLY A 160 -2.40 -14.92 -6.13
C GLY A 160 -3.60 -14.58 -5.25
N LYS A 161 -3.59 -14.96 -3.97
CA LYS A 161 -4.59 -14.51 -3.01
C LYS A 161 -4.05 -13.39 -2.14
N LEU A 162 -4.92 -12.41 -1.84
CA LEU A 162 -4.62 -11.37 -0.87
C LEU A 162 -5.31 -11.70 0.45
N TYR A 163 -4.62 -11.46 1.54
CA TYR A 163 -5.16 -11.60 2.89
C TYR A 163 -5.23 -10.21 3.50
N VAL A 164 -6.43 -9.74 3.73
CA VAL A 164 -6.69 -8.44 4.35
C VAL A 164 -6.95 -8.65 5.83
N ILE A 165 -6.10 -8.07 6.66
CA ILE A 165 -6.24 -8.06 8.13
C ILE A 165 -6.69 -6.67 8.52
N THR A 166 -7.91 -6.55 9.00
CA THR A 166 -8.50 -5.25 9.32
C THR A 166 -8.11 -4.74 10.70
N ALA A 167 -8.25 -3.44 10.97
CA ALA A 167 -8.02 -2.91 12.31
C ALA A 167 -8.98 -3.51 13.36
N GLY A 168 -10.17 -3.94 12.96
CA GLY A 168 -11.10 -4.72 13.79
C GLY A 168 -10.74 -6.20 13.93
N ARG A 169 -9.53 -6.60 13.50
CA ARG A 169 -8.98 -7.96 13.61
C ARG A 169 -9.70 -9.02 12.76
N ASN A 170 -10.53 -8.62 11.82
CA ASN A 170 -11.13 -9.53 10.86
C ASN A 170 -10.10 -9.92 9.79
N ILE A 171 -10.15 -11.18 9.36
CA ILE A 171 -9.33 -11.71 8.27
C ILE A 171 -10.23 -12.02 7.10
N PHE A 172 -9.94 -11.42 5.95
CA PHE A 172 -10.56 -11.75 4.68
C PHE A 172 -9.53 -12.31 3.71
N VAL A 173 -9.91 -13.31 2.94
CA VAL A 173 -9.17 -13.76 1.77
C VAL A 173 -9.84 -13.18 0.54
N VAL A 174 -9.07 -12.48 -0.28
CA VAL A 174 -9.54 -11.85 -1.50
C VAL A 174 -8.96 -12.58 -2.70
N ASP A 175 -9.82 -12.99 -3.58
CA ASP A 175 -9.46 -13.47 -4.91
C ASP A 175 -9.31 -12.26 -5.84
N ILE A 176 -8.13 -12.09 -6.44
CA ILE A 176 -7.80 -10.90 -7.23
C ILE A 176 -8.67 -10.82 -8.48
N ASP A 177 -8.91 -11.95 -9.15
CA ASP A 177 -9.62 -11.98 -10.44
C ASP A 177 -11.11 -11.67 -10.28
N THR A 178 -11.74 -12.23 -9.26
CA THR A 178 -13.17 -12.04 -8.98
C THR A 178 -13.43 -10.88 -8.04
N ARG A 179 -12.44 -10.43 -7.29
CA ARG A 179 -12.50 -9.45 -6.19
C ARG A 179 -13.41 -9.88 -5.04
N ILE A 180 -13.72 -11.16 -4.95
CA ILE A 180 -14.54 -11.68 -3.85
C ILE A 180 -13.71 -11.73 -2.57
N ALA A 181 -14.22 -11.09 -1.53
CA ALA A 181 -13.64 -11.05 -0.19
C ALA A 181 -14.38 -12.03 0.73
N THR A 182 -13.76 -13.14 1.06
CA THR A 182 -14.33 -14.16 1.93
C THR A 182 -13.80 -14.00 3.36
N PHE A 183 -14.69 -13.81 4.32
CA PHE A 183 -14.35 -13.79 5.74
C PHE A 183 -13.86 -15.13 6.23
N LYS A 184 -12.71 -15.18 6.87
CA LYS A 184 -12.09 -16.43 7.39
C LYS A 184 -12.08 -16.54 8.89
N GLY A 185 -12.27 -15.45 9.59
CA GLY A 185 -12.26 -15.45 11.04
C GLY A 185 -11.76 -14.12 11.61
N GLN A 186 -11.61 -14.10 12.92
CA GLN A 186 -11.11 -12.96 13.66
C GLN A 186 -9.91 -13.38 14.51
N ILE A 187 -8.90 -12.51 14.58
CA ILE A 187 -7.77 -12.71 15.48
C ILE A 187 -8.26 -12.49 16.91
N ASN A 188 -8.23 -13.55 17.71
CA ASN A 188 -8.54 -13.48 19.13
C ASN A 188 -7.29 -13.12 19.94
N ASN A 189 -7.49 -12.46 21.05
CA ASN A 189 -6.43 -12.22 22.04
C ASN A 189 -6.11 -13.50 22.80
#